data_ac29d7db1f70f009392eca6ad54e5c93
#
_entry.id   ac29d7db1f70f009392eca6ad54e5c93
#
_cell.length_a   1.000
_cell.length_b   1.000
_cell.length_c   1.000
_cell.angle_alpha   90.00
_cell.angle_beta   90.00
_cell.angle_gamma   90.00
#
_symmetry.space_group_name_H-M   'P 1'
#
loop_
_entity.id
_entity.type
_entity.pdbx_description
1 polymer ?
#
loop_
_entity_poly.entity_id
_entity_poly.type
_entity_poly.pdbx_seq_one_letter_code
_entity_poly.pdbx_strand_id
1 'polypeptide(L)'
;DMRLSAQGHIKPFGTTKEWAIQLKELHIGTHCLAMINKVLSATKTNIPPQLACIKTFSIRGNASGKGSDIIANSHISTNLGDIDAKLNKKGSKAYASVSTKDLYIKDIIADNRFGSVALGINATGNIRANKLEDINVKGNIARLDFNNYSFKNITVDGNYARDAISGTLSLNDPNCEISING
;
A
#
# COMPACT_ATOMS: atom_id res chain seq x y z
N ASP A 1 6.14 24.17 -1.86
CA ASP A 1 6.85 22.90 -1.66
C ASP A 1 6.14 21.70 -2.33
N MET A 2 5.56 21.93 -3.51
CA MET A 2 4.97 20.90 -4.37
C MET A 2 5.66 20.91 -5.72
N ARG A 3 6.00 19.71 -6.24
CA ARG A 3 6.51 19.51 -7.61
C ARG A 3 5.74 18.38 -8.25
N LEU A 4 5.35 18.57 -9.50
CA LEU A 4 4.71 17.54 -10.31
C LEU A 4 5.38 17.50 -11.68
N SER A 5 5.88 16.33 -12.06
CA SER A 5 6.37 16.05 -13.40
C SER A 5 5.82 14.72 -13.88
N ALA A 6 5.00 14.76 -14.90
CA ALA A 6 4.39 13.59 -15.50
C ALA A 6 4.35 13.70 -17.01
N GLN A 7 4.36 12.55 -17.67
CA GLN A 7 4.12 12.44 -19.11
C GLN A 7 3.20 11.27 -19.38
N GLY A 8 2.41 11.36 -20.44
CA GLY A 8 1.48 10.27 -20.77
C GLY A 8 0.95 10.40 -22.18
N HIS A 9 0.27 9.34 -22.60
CA HIS A 9 -0.44 9.32 -23.86
C HIS A 9 -1.76 8.56 -23.73
N ILE A 10 -2.71 8.95 -24.54
CA ILE A 10 -4.01 8.30 -24.66
C ILE A 10 -4.25 8.05 -26.15
N LYS A 11 -4.62 6.81 -26.48
CA LYS A 11 -5.07 6.45 -27.82
C LYS A 11 -6.60 6.39 -27.83
N PRO A 12 -7.29 7.43 -28.31
CA PRO A 12 -8.75 7.53 -28.21
C PRO A 12 -9.49 6.73 -29.28
N PHE A 13 -8.80 6.29 -30.34
CA PHE A 13 -9.42 5.67 -31.52
C PHE A 13 -9.36 4.15 -31.46
N GLY A 14 -10.52 3.50 -31.59
CA GLY A 14 -10.71 2.07 -31.56
C GLY A 14 -11.77 1.63 -30.56
N THR A 15 -12.10 0.35 -30.57
CA THR A 15 -13.09 -0.24 -29.65
C THR A 15 -12.61 -0.27 -28.20
N THR A 16 -11.30 -0.13 -27.97
CA THR A 16 -10.70 -0.21 -26.64
C THR A 16 -9.75 0.96 -26.42
N LYS A 17 -10.05 1.79 -25.42
CA LYS A 17 -9.17 2.92 -25.01
C LYS A 17 -7.90 2.38 -24.38
N GLU A 18 -6.76 2.88 -24.84
CA GLU A 18 -5.44 2.60 -24.26
C GLU A 18 -4.84 3.90 -23.71
N TRP A 19 -4.22 3.82 -22.55
CA TRP A 19 -3.54 4.95 -21.94
C TRP A 19 -2.28 4.49 -21.19
N ALA A 20 -1.31 5.37 -21.11
CA ALA A 20 -0.14 5.17 -20.25
C ALA A 20 0.29 6.51 -19.68
N ILE A 21 0.70 6.49 -18.41
CA ILE A 21 1.19 7.63 -17.66
C ILE A 21 2.50 7.22 -16.99
N GLN A 22 3.51 8.05 -17.12
CA GLN A 22 4.74 7.99 -16.35
C GLN A 22 4.78 9.20 -15.42
N LEU A 23 4.72 8.95 -14.13
CA LEU A 23 4.91 9.94 -13.08
C LEU A 23 6.41 9.97 -12.75
N LYS A 24 7.11 10.97 -13.24
CA LYS A 24 8.55 11.15 -12.96
C LYS A 24 8.77 11.57 -11.52
N GLU A 25 7.92 12.48 -11.03
CA GLU A 25 7.95 12.97 -9.66
C GLU A 25 6.60 13.61 -9.33
N LEU A 26 6.05 13.24 -8.18
CA LEU A 26 5.10 14.04 -7.42
C LEU A 26 5.70 14.19 -6.03
N HIS A 27 6.15 15.39 -5.69
CA HIS A 27 6.64 15.71 -4.35
C HIS A 27 5.68 16.66 -3.67
N ILE A 28 5.33 16.37 -2.42
CA ILE A 28 4.48 17.22 -1.59
C ILE A 28 5.16 17.35 -0.22
N GLY A 29 5.54 18.58 0.11
CA GLY A 29 6.16 18.91 1.39
C GLY A 29 5.14 19.28 2.45
N THR A 30 5.63 19.54 3.63
CA THR A 30 4.85 19.76 4.86
C THR A 30 3.81 20.89 4.73
N HIS A 31 4.18 22.00 4.12
CA HIS A 31 3.26 23.14 3.98
C HIS A 31 2.07 22.82 3.05
N CYS A 32 2.37 22.18 1.93
CA CYS A 32 1.35 21.79 0.96
C CYS A 32 0.40 20.71 1.52
N LEU A 33 0.94 19.73 2.26
CA LEU A 33 0.12 18.74 2.95
C LEU A 33 -0.82 19.37 3.99
N ALA A 34 -0.36 20.35 4.75
CA ALA A 34 -1.21 21.06 5.69
C ALA A 34 -2.36 21.80 5.00
N MET A 35 -2.11 22.40 3.84
CA MET A 35 -3.16 23.02 3.02
C MET A 35 -4.15 22.00 2.47
N ILE A 36 -3.67 20.87 1.93
CA ILE A 36 -4.51 19.78 1.41
C ILE A 36 -5.40 19.23 2.54
N ASN A 37 -4.85 18.97 3.72
CA ASN A 37 -5.60 18.51 4.88
C ASN A 37 -6.72 19.49 5.27
N LYS A 38 -6.44 20.80 5.24
CA LYS A 38 -7.43 21.84 5.51
C LYS A 38 -8.57 21.82 4.48
N VAL A 39 -8.26 21.67 3.20
CA VAL A 39 -9.28 21.59 2.12
C VAL A 39 -10.10 20.32 2.25
N LEU A 40 -9.48 19.16 2.46
CA LEU A 40 -10.18 17.89 2.63
C LEU A 40 -11.10 17.88 3.85
N SER A 41 -10.66 18.46 4.96
CA SER A 41 -11.51 18.63 6.14
C SER A 41 -12.74 19.49 5.87
N ALA A 42 -12.60 20.54 5.05
CA ALA A 42 -13.72 21.40 4.65
C ALA A 42 -14.73 20.66 3.75
N THR A 43 -14.29 19.64 3.00
CA THR A 43 -15.16 18.80 2.13
C THR A 43 -15.73 17.57 2.86
N LYS A 44 -15.57 17.47 4.19
CA LYS A 44 -15.95 16.31 5.02
C LYS A 44 -15.25 15.00 4.59
N THR A 45 -14.15 15.09 3.86
CA THR A 45 -13.30 13.94 3.54
C THR A 45 -12.30 13.79 4.67
N ASN A 46 -12.51 12.82 5.55
CA ASN A 46 -11.59 12.58 6.65
C ASN A 46 -10.40 11.74 6.17
N ILE A 47 -9.21 12.30 6.28
CA ILE A 47 -7.98 11.49 6.20
C ILE A 47 -7.91 10.66 7.48
N PRO A 48 -7.67 9.34 7.40
CA PRO A 48 -7.47 8.53 8.58
C PRO A 48 -6.40 9.17 9.50
N PRO A 49 -6.67 9.30 10.81
CA PRO A 49 -5.73 9.93 11.74
C PRO A 49 -4.31 9.33 11.69
N GLN A 50 -4.24 8.05 11.33
CA GLN A 50 -2.99 7.30 11.16
C GLN A 50 -2.08 7.86 10.07
N LEU A 51 -2.64 8.57 9.09
CA LEU A 51 -1.86 9.19 8.01
C LEU A 51 -1.42 10.63 8.33
N ALA A 52 -1.87 11.21 9.44
CA ALA A 52 -1.51 12.55 9.85
C ALA A 52 -0.01 12.69 10.24
N CYS A 53 0.65 11.59 10.56
CA CYS A 53 2.09 11.54 10.83
C CYS A 53 2.96 11.67 9.57
N ILE A 54 2.38 11.52 8.37
CA ILE A 54 3.09 11.74 7.11
C ILE A 54 3.22 13.24 6.88
N LYS A 55 4.45 13.75 6.96
CA LYS A 55 4.77 15.18 6.81
C LYS A 55 5.21 15.54 5.40
N THR A 56 5.84 14.60 4.72
CA THR A 56 6.32 14.76 3.33
C THR A 56 6.15 13.45 2.60
N PHE A 57 5.82 13.52 1.32
CA PHE A 57 5.91 12.34 0.47
C PHE A 57 6.30 12.68 -0.96
N SER A 58 6.96 11.74 -1.59
CA SER A 58 7.28 11.76 -3.00
C SER A 58 6.81 10.46 -3.64
N ILE A 59 6.22 10.56 -4.81
CA ILE A 59 5.78 9.40 -5.59
C ILE A 59 6.41 9.47 -6.97
N ARG A 60 6.95 8.34 -7.44
CA ARG A 60 7.36 8.11 -8.82
C ARG A 60 6.83 6.76 -9.27
N GLY A 61 6.53 6.62 -10.56
CA GLY A 61 6.01 5.34 -11.04
C GLY A 61 5.44 5.42 -12.44
N ASN A 62 4.77 4.36 -12.82
CA ASN A 62 4.07 4.27 -14.09
C ASN A 62 2.74 3.56 -13.91
N ALA A 63 1.79 3.92 -14.76
CA ALA A 63 0.53 3.23 -14.87
C ALA A 63 0.10 3.16 -16.34
N SER A 64 -0.49 2.06 -16.74
CA SER A 64 -1.06 1.88 -18.07
C SER A 64 -2.35 1.08 -17.99
N GLY A 65 -3.21 1.27 -18.96
CA GLY A 65 -4.47 0.55 -19.03
C GLY A 65 -4.96 0.36 -20.45
N LYS A 66 -5.72 -0.74 -20.62
CA LYS A 66 -6.42 -1.08 -21.85
C LYS A 66 -7.80 -1.61 -21.50
N GLY A 67 -8.85 -0.84 -21.86
CA GLY A 67 -10.20 -1.16 -21.43
C GLY A 67 -10.33 -1.13 -19.91
N SER A 68 -10.63 -2.28 -19.31
CA SER A 68 -10.72 -2.45 -17.86
C SER A 68 -9.44 -2.94 -17.19
N ASP A 69 -8.43 -3.28 -17.99
CA ASP A 69 -7.15 -3.79 -17.49
C ASP A 69 -6.24 -2.63 -17.07
N ILE A 70 -5.56 -2.78 -15.94
CA ILE A 70 -4.69 -1.74 -15.38
C ILE A 70 -3.43 -2.41 -14.83
N ILE A 71 -2.28 -1.83 -15.15
CA ILE A 71 -1.00 -2.16 -14.54
C ILE A 71 -0.43 -0.87 -13.98
N ALA A 72 -0.02 -0.88 -12.72
CA ALA A 72 0.63 0.26 -12.09
C ALA A 72 1.76 -0.21 -11.17
N ASN A 73 2.84 0.57 -11.16
CA ASN A 73 3.96 0.41 -10.24
C ASN A 73 4.31 1.78 -9.68
N SER A 74 4.54 1.85 -8.39
CA SER A 74 4.94 3.09 -7.73
C SER A 74 5.98 2.84 -6.65
N HIS A 75 6.86 3.80 -6.51
CA HIS A 75 7.76 3.95 -5.39
C HIS A 75 7.36 5.22 -4.64
N ILE A 76 7.08 5.08 -3.37
CA ILE A 76 6.59 6.14 -2.49
C ILE A 76 7.64 6.33 -1.41
N SER A 77 8.21 7.53 -1.32
CA SER A 77 9.15 7.91 -0.26
C SER A 77 8.44 8.87 0.70
N THR A 78 8.51 8.58 1.98
CA THR A 78 7.91 9.41 3.04
C THR A 78 8.96 9.73 4.11
N ASN A 79 8.60 10.62 5.04
CA ASN A 79 9.41 10.83 6.25
C ASN A 79 9.45 9.60 7.18
N LEU A 80 8.66 8.58 6.93
CA LEU A 80 8.59 7.35 7.73
C LEU A 80 9.32 6.18 7.07
N GLY A 81 9.71 6.30 5.81
CA GLY A 81 10.38 5.27 5.02
C GLY A 81 9.81 5.13 3.61
N ASP A 82 10.37 4.19 2.87
CA ASP A 82 10.04 3.95 1.48
C ASP A 82 9.09 2.75 1.33
N ILE A 83 8.16 2.87 0.39
CA ILE A 83 7.17 1.84 0.07
C ILE A 83 7.16 1.61 -1.44
N ASP A 84 7.28 0.37 -1.87
CA ASP A 84 7.05 -0.06 -3.24
C ASP A 84 5.66 -0.69 -3.35
N ALA A 85 4.85 -0.23 -4.30
CA ALA A 85 3.53 -0.77 -4.55
C ALA A 85 3.34 -1.14 -6.03
N LYS A 86 2.67 -2.26 -6.27
CA LYS A 86 2.32 -2.75 -7.60
C LYS A 86 0.86 -3.14 -7.64
N LEU A 87 0.21 -2.86 -8.75
CA LEU A 87 -1.16 -3.25 -9.03
C LEU A 87 -1.23 -3.86 -10.43
N ASN A 88 -1.88 -5.00 -10.56
CA ASN A 88 -2.21 -5.60 -11.84
C ASN A 88 -3.66 -6.06 -11.79
N LYS A 89 -4.51 -5.44 -12.58
CA LYS A 89 -5.91 -5.83 -12.76
C LYS A 89 -6.10 -6.29 -14.20
N LYS A 90 -6.57 -7.51 -14.38
CA LYS A 90 -6.90 -8.08 -15.69
C LYS A 90 -8.29 -8.70 -15.65
N GLY A 91 -9.21 -8.09 -16.39
CA GLY A 91 -10.63 -8.45 -16.32
C GLY A 91 -11.17 -8.32 -14.90
N SER A 92 -11.68 -9.43 -14.36
CA SER A 92 -12.17 -9.49 -12.96
C SER A 92 -11.09 -9.80 -11.92
N LYS A 93 -9.90 -10.20 -12.32
CA LYS A 93 -8.82 -10.56 -11.39
C LYS A 93 -7.98 -9.34 -11.04
N ALA A 94 -7.68 -9.18 -9.77
CA ALA A 94 -6.78 -8.16 -9.27
C ALA A 94 -5.63 -8.79 -8.46
N TYR A 95 -4.45 -8.26 -8.61
CA TYR A 95 -3.27 -8.55 -7.83
C TYR A 95 -2.68 -7.23 -7.35
N ALA A 96 -2.35 -7.15 -6.08
CA ALA A 96 -1.64 -6.03 -5.49
C ALA A 96 -0.45 -6.54 -4.68
N SER A 97 0.64 -5.79 -4.68
CA SER A 97 1.83 -6.06 -3.87
C SER A 97 2.31 -4.78 -3.23
N VAL A 98 2.64 -4.85 -1.95
CA VAL A 98 3.24 -3.75 -1.20
C VAL A 98 4.47 -4.28 -0.47
N SER A 99 5.57 -3.56 -0.54
CA SER A 99 6.78 -3.92 0.21
C SER A 99 7.49 -2.68 0.75
N THR A 100 8.15 -2.87 1.88
CA THR A 100 9.06 -1.89 2.49
C THR A 100 10.22 -2.60 3.16
N LYS A 101 11.37 -1.96 3.17
CA LYS A 101 12.58 -2.47 3.84
C LYS A 101 12.74 -1.92 5.25
N ASP A 102 12.21 -0.72 5.48
CA ASP A 102 12.35 -0.01 6.74
C ASP A 102 11.31 1.11 6.82
N LEU A 103 10.11 0.77 7.32
CA LEU A 103 9.03 1.72 7.51
C LEU A 103 8.82 1.92 9.01
N TYR A 104 8.95 3.16 9.48
CA TYR A 104 8.72 3.51 10.87
C TYR A 104 7.23 3.61 11.17
N ILE A 105 6.69 2.67 11.93
CA ILE A 105 5.24 2.49 12.10
C ILE A 105 4.69 2.98 13.44
N LYS A 106 5.55 3.37 14.37
CA LYS A 106 5.17 3.90 15.68
C LYS A 106 4.06 4.95 15.62
N ASP A 107 4.25 5.96 14.78
CA ASP A 107 3.33 7.09 14.66
C ASP A 107 2.05 6.71 13.89
N ILE A 108 2.14 5.72 12.97
CA ILE A 108 1.01 5.20 12.20
C ILE A 108 0.06 4.41 13.12
N ILE A 109 0.63 3.56 14.00
CA ILE A 109 -0.14 2.71 14.94
C ILE A 109 -0.50 3.51 16.19
N ALA A 110 0.15 4.65 16.44
CA ALA A 110 0.04 5.45 17.66
C ALA A 110 0.42 4.68 18.94
N ASP A 111 1.42 3.81 18.83
CA ASP A 111 1.93 2.99 19.94
C ASP A 111 3.46 3.05 19.99
N ASN A 112 3.99 3.59 21.08
CA ASN A 112 5.42 3.80 21.30
C ASN A 112 6.24 2.50 21.40
N ARG A 113 5.61 1.36 21.54
CA ARG A 113 6.28 0.05 21.57
C ARG A 113 6.73 -0.40 20.20
N PHE A 114 6.11 0.11 19.12
CA PHE A 114 6.49 -0.20 17.76
C PHE A 114 7.64 0.68 17.27
N GLY A 115 8.55 0.11 16.51
CA GLY A 115 9.62 0.78 15.78
C GLY A 115 9.43 0.67 14.28
N SER A 116 10.42 0.09 13.61
CA SER A 116 10.41 -0.12 12.15
C SER A 116 9.88 -1.50 11.78
N VAL A 117 9.39 -1.60 10.54
CA VAL A 117 8.98 -2.86 9.93
C VAL A 117 9.59 -3.01 8.54
N ALA A 118 10.04 -4.25 8.23
CA ALA A 118 10.39 -4.69 6.89
C ALA A 118 9.41 -5.78 6.47
N LEU A 119 8.63 -5.54 5.43
CA LEU A 119 7.57 -6.46 5.01
C LEU A 119 7.40 -6.51 3.49
N GLY A 120 6.83 -7.64 3.03
CA GLY A 120 6.28 -7.80 1.70
C GLY A 120 4.92 -8.47 1.80
N ILE A 121 3.88 -7.83 1.27
CA ILE A 121 2.51 -8.33 1.26
C ILE A 121 2.02 -8.42 -0.17
N ASN A 122 1.41 -9.54 -0.51
CA ASN A 122 0.75 -9.77 -1.78
C ASN A 122 -0.73 -10.04 -1.52
N ALA A 123 -1.59 -9.44 -2.30
CA ALA A 123 -3.02 -9.67 -2.25
C ALA A 123 -3.52 -10.03 -3.65
N THR A 124 -4.40 -11.02 -3.72
CA THR A 124 -5.14 -11.37 -4.93
C THR A 124 -6.62 -11.36 -4.63
N GLY A 125 -7.44 -11.03 -5.61
CA GLY A 125 -8.88 -11.04 -5.43
C GLY A 125 -9.63 -10.91 -6.75
N ASN A 126 -10.93 -11.09 -6.69
CA ASN A 126 -11.83 -10.91 -7.81
C ASN A 126 -12.64 -9.63 -7.64
N ILE A 127 -12.82 -8.90 -8.73
CA ILE A 127 -13.66 -7.69 -8.77
C ILE A 127 -14.93 -8.03 -9.53
N ARG A 128 -16.08 -8.04 -8.86
CA ARG A 128 -17.40 -8.21 -9.44
C ARG A 128 -18.31 -7.06 -9.05
N ALA A 129 -19.02 -6.50 -10.02
CA ALA A 129 -19.90 -5.35 -9.80
C ALA A 129 -19.28 -4.22 -8.97
N ASN A 130 -17.98 -3.89 -9.24
CA ASN A 130 -17.15 -2.93 -8.51
C ASN A 130 -16.90 -3.26 -7.03
N LYS A 131 -17.14 -4.49 -6.60
CA LYS A 131 -16.77 -5.00 -5.27
C LYS A 131 -15.60 -5.95 -5.39
N LEU A 132 -14.72 -5.88 -4.40
CA LEU A 132 -13.60 -6.83 -4.27
C LEU A 132 -14.11 -8.04 -3.48
N GLU A 133 -13.97 -9.22 -4.04
CA GLU A 133 -14.42 -10.49 -3.48
C GLU A 133 -13.28 -11.51 -3.49
N ASP A 134 -13.39 -12.54 -2.66
CA ASP A 134 -12.43 -13.66 -2.60
C ASP A 134 -10.98 -13.18 -2.45
N ILE A 135 -10.70 -12.38 -1.44
CA ILE A 135 -9.36 -11.80 -1.24
C ILE A 135 -8.48 -12.82 -0.54
N ASN A 136 -7.33 -13.10 -1.15
CA ASN A 136 -6.24 -13.85 -0.52
C ASN A 136 -5.08 -12.89 -0.26
N VAL A 137 -4.55 -12.90 0.96
CA VAL A 137 -3.41 -12.09 1.38
C VAL A 137 -2.31 -13.00 1.86
N LYS A 138 -1.10 -12.85 1.29
CA LYS A 138 0.10 -13.53 1.75
C LYS A 138 1.15 -12.49 2.09
N GLY A 139 1.66 -12.56 3.30
CA GLY A 139 2.64 -11.62 3.80
C GLY A 139 3.85 -12.29 4.43
N ASN A 140 5.00 -11.67 4.25
CA ASN A 140 6.21 -11.96 4.99
C ASN A 140 6.69 -10.67 5.65
N ILE A 141 6.81 -10.69 6.97
CA ILE A 141 7.41 -9.60 7.74
C ILE A 141 8.80 -10.10 8.15
N ALA A 142 9.81 -9.62 7.41
CA ALA A 142 11.20 -10.03 7.63
C ALA A 142 11.75 -9.50 8.96
N ARG A 143 11.27 -8.32 9.39
CA ARG A 143 11.61 -7.70 10.67
C ARG A 143 10.43 -6.86 11.18
N LEU A 144 10.16 -6.95 12.46
CA LEU A 144 9.24 -6.09 13.20
C LEU A 144 9.89 -5.70 14.53
N ASP A 145 10.20 -4.41 14.69
CA ASP A 145 10.70 -3.87 15.94
C ASP A 145 9.53 -3.58 16.89
N PHE A 146 9.47 -4.29 17.99
CA PHE A 146 8.45 -4.14 19.01
C PHE A 146 9.05 -4.31 20.41
N ASN A 147 8.79 -3.34 21.30
CA ASN A 147 9.21 -3.34 22.70
C ASN A 147 10.71 -3.60 22.89
N ASN A 148 11.58 -2.89 22.11
CA ASN A 148 13.03 -3.02 22.07
C ASN A 148 13.56 -4.38 21.59
N TYR A 149 12.72 -5.20 20.98
CA TYR A 149 13.13 -6.47 20.36
C TYR A 149 12.77 -6.47 18.87
N SER A 150 13.64 -7.06 18.05
CA SER A 150 13.43 -7.19 16.59
C SER A 150 12.99 -8.60 16.25
N PHE A 151 11.69 -8.82 16.17
CA PHE A 151 11.12 -10.09 15.71
C PHE A 151 11.39 -10.32 14.24
N LYS A 152 11.66 -11.56 13.86
CA LYS A 152 11.97 -11.98 12.48
C LYS A 152 11.06 -13.12 12.04
N ASN A 153 10.97 -13.29 10.70
CA ASN A 153 10.28 -14.42 10.08
C ASN A 153 8.82 -14.57 10.52
N ILE A 154 8.07 -13.49 10.42
CA ILE A 154 6.62 -13.53 10.63
C ILE A 154 5.94 -13.74 9.27
N THR A 155 5.07 -14.72 9.16
CA THR A 155 4.29 -14.99 7.96
C THR A 155 2.80 -14.84 8.25
N VAL A 156 2.09 -14.31 7.26
CA VAL A 156 0.64 -14.13 7.30
C VAL A 156 0.06 -14.77 6.04
N ASP A 157 -0.93 -15.62 6.19
CA ASP A 157 -1.72 -16.18 5.09
C ASP A 157 -3.20 -16.02 5.46
N GLY A 158 -3.91 -15.13 4.77
CA GLY A 158 -5.29 -14.79 5.09
C GLY A 158 -6.19 -14.91 3.87
N ASN A 159 -7.41 -15.29 4.12
CA ASN A 159 -8.47 -15.35 3.13
C ASN A 159 -9.71 -14.59 3.63
N TYR A 160 -10.29 -13.79 2.77
CA TYR A 160 -11.60 -13.19 2.98
C TYR A 160 -12.54 -13.66 1.87
N ALA A 161 -13.58 -14.39 2.24
CA ALA A 161 -14.61 -14.87 1.31
C ALA A 161 -15.95 -14.94 2.03
N ARG A 162 -17.03 -14.51 1.37
CA ARG A 162 -18.41 -14.62 1.87
C ARG A 162 -18.59 -14.04 3.29
N ASP A 163 -18.01 -12.84 3.51
CA ASP A 163 -18.05 -12.12 4.80
C ASP A 163 -17.36 -12.86 5.97
N ALA A 164 -16.57 -13.89 5.67
CA ALA A 164 -15.76 -14.60 6.63
C ALA A 164 -14.27 -14.33 6.38
N ILE A 165 -13.53 -14.19 7.47
CA ILE A 165 -12.06 -14.09 7.46
C ILE A 165 -11.52 -15.38 8.07
N SER A 166 -10.55 -15.98 7.42
CA SER A 166 -9.78 -17.10 7.94
C SER A 166 -8.31 -16.90 7.62
N GLY A 167 -7.43 -17.54 8.37
CA GLY A 167 -6.01 -17.43 8.07
C GLY A 167 -5.08 -17.97 9.14
N THR A 168 -3.80 -17.87 8.83
CA THR A 168 -2.73 -18.26 9.73
C THR A 168 -1.75 -17.11 9.90
N LEU A 169 -1.27 -16.93 11.14
CA LEU A 169 -0.14 -16.08 11.46
C LEU A 169 0.90 -16.95 12.15
N SER A 170 2.11 -16.97 11.62
CA SER A 170 3.22 -17.71 12.22
C SER A 170 4.39 -16.77 12.48
N LEU A 171 4.96 -16.85 13.65
CA LEU A 171 6.22 -16.23 14.03
C LEU A 171 7.23 -17.35 14.29
N ASN A 172 8.33 -17.34 13.57
CA ASN A 172 9.45 -18.28 13.77
C ASN A 172 10.74 -17.49 14.01
N ASP A 173 10.84 -16.94 15.21
CA ASP A 173 11.98 -16.16 15.67
C ASP A 173 12.87 -17.06 16.55
N PRO A 174 14.21 -16.88 16.60
CA PRO A 174 15.09 -17.66 17.44
C PRO A 174 14.71 -17.74 18.92
N ASN A 175 13.99 -16.75 19.43
CA ASN A 175 13.59 -16.66 20.84
C ASN A 175 12.09 -16.85 21.07
N CYS A 176 11.29 -16.99 20.03
CA CYS A 176 9.84 -17.11 20.15
C CYS A 176 9.22 -17.79 18.93
N GLU A 177 8.40 -18.81 19.18
CA GLU A 177 7.60 -19.47 18.15
C GLU A 177 6.11 -19.32 18.49
N ILE A 178 5.33 -18.79 17.54
CA ILE A 178 3.88 -18.60 17.69
C ILE A 178 3.21 -19.06 16.41
N SER A 179 2.13 -19.81 16.53
CA SER A 179 1.24 -20.15 15.43
C SER A 179 -0.21 -19.90 15.84
N ILE A 180 -0.91 -19.08 15.08
CA ILE A 180 -2.32 -18.75 15.28
C ILE A 180 -3.08 -19.13 14.02
N ASN A 181 -4.16 -19.89 14.20
CA ASN A 181 -5.08 -20.26 13.13
C ASN A 181 -6.48 -19.78 13.50
N GLY A 182 -7.20 -19.21 12.54
CA GLY A 182 -8.56 -18.71 12.76
C GLY A 182 -9.35 -18.59 11.45
#